data_d4483ce9511c8adf1b9a53c6c308ee46
#
_entry.id   d4483ce9511c8adf1b9a53c6c308ee46
#
_cell.length_a   1.000
_cell.length_b   1.000
_cell.length_c   1.000
_cell.angle_alpha   90.00
_cell.angle_beta   90.00
_cell.angle_gamma   90.00
#
_symmetry.space_group_name_H-M   'P 1'
#
loop_
_entity.id
_entity.type
_entity.pdbx_description
1 polymer ?
#
loop_
_entity_poly.entity_id
_entity_poly.type
_entity_poly.pdbx_seq_one_letter_code
_entity_poly.pdbx_strand_id
1 'polypeptide(L)'
;MAGCSDGDRDLPRGYRHLEVPQAVLSSPAARTRGRALFLEHCALCHGERGDGHGQRSEGLTRPPRDFTSVDWRRSTSPRHVFFAIREGLLGTPMPQWKSLSEQDAWNLTAYVLSLAEHE
;
A
#
# COMPACT_ATOMS: atom_id res chain seq x y z
N MET A 1 20.94 -4.19 10.73
CA MET A 1 20.78 -5.34 9.88
C MET A 1 19.48 -5.27 9.11
N ALA A 2 19.57 -5.33 7.80
CA ALA A 2 18.39 -5.22 6.96
C ALA A 2 17.70 -6.58 6.81
N GLY A 3 17.36 -7.21 7.89
CA GLY A 3 16.64 -8.46 7.85
C GLY A 3 15.14 -8.23 7.68
N CYS A 4 14.40 -9.28 7.39
CA CYS A 4 12.95 -9.24 7.42
C CYS A 4 12.51 -8.98 8.84
N SER A 5 11.56 -8.07 9.03
CA SER A 5 10.92 -7.94 10.32
C SER A 5 10.13 -9.23 10.60
N ASP A 6 9.88 -9.52 11.87
CA ASP A 6 9.07 -10.69 12.22
C ASP A 6 7.70 -10.65 11.54
N GLY A 7 7.15 -9.45 11.32
CA GLY A 7 5.86 -9.28 10.67
C GLY A 7 5.82 -9.66 9.20
N ASP A 8 6.96 -9.84 8.55
CA ASP A 8 7.02 -10.22 7.13
C ASP A 8 7.07 -11.73 6.91
N ARG A 9 7.12 -12.52 7.97
CA ARG A 9 7.23 -13.98 7.87
C ARG A 9 6.03 -14.64 7.21
N ASP A 10 4.87 -14.01 7.27
CA ASP A 10 3.66 -14.53 6.66
C ASP A 10 3.58 -14.30 5.16
N LEU A 11 4.49 -13.49 4.61
CA LEU A 11 4.52 -13.23 3.18
C LEU A 11 5.12 -14.42 2.42
N PRO A 12 4.65 -14.64 1.17
CA PRO A 12 5.32 -15.63 0.30
C PRO A 12 6.79 -15.32 0.14
N ARG A 13 7.59 -16.37 -0.08
CA ARG A 13 9.04 -16.26 -0.11
C ARG A 13 9.56 -15.19 -1.07
N GLY A 14 8.95 -15.08 -2.25
CA GLY A 14 9.37 -14.07 -3.22
C GLY A 14 9.18 -12.63 -2.77
N TYR A 15 8.25 -12.40 -1.85
CA TYR A 15 8.01 -11.06 -1.28
C TYR A 15 8.76 -10.86 0.02
N ARG A 16 8.88 -11.91 0.81
CA ARG A 16 9.53 -11.84 2.12
C ARG A 16 10.99 -11.42 2.04
N HIS A 17 11.66 -11.77 0.95
CA HIS A 17 13.07 -11.48 0.75
C HIS A 17 13.34 -10.33 -0.22
N LEU A 18 12.31 -9.61 -0.65
CA LEU A 18 12.50 -8.43 -1.49
C LEU A 18 13.32 -7.38 -0.77
N GLU A 19 14.27 -6.79 -1.49
CA GLU A 19 14.97 -5.62 -1.00
C GLU A 19 14.04 -4.42 -1.05
N VAL A 20 13.84 -3.77 0.09
CA VAL A 20 12.98 -2.59 0.17
C VAL A 20 13.77 -1.36 -0.25
N PRO A 21 13.33 -0.63 -1.29
CA PRO A 21 14.05 0.56 -1.76
C PRO A 21 13.80 1.74 -0.83
N GLN A 22 14.55 1.83 0.25
CA GLN A 22 14.35 2.86 1.28
C GLN A 22 14.43 4.28 0.71
N ALA A 23 15.31 4.52 -0.26
CA ALA A 23 15.41 5.83 -0.89
C ALA A 23 14.13 6.21 -1.63
N VAL A 24 13.46 5.24 -2.24
CA VAL A 24 12.17 5.47 -2.91
C VAL A 24 11.09 5.81 -1.88
N LEU A 25 11.05 5.08 -0.77
CA LEU A 25 10.02 5.29 0.25
C LEU A 25 10.05 6.69 0.84
N SER A 26 11.24 7.31 0.91
CA SER A 26 11.38 8.67 1.44
C SER A 26 11.45 9.75 0.36
N SER A 27 11.37 9.39 -0.92
CA SER A 27 11.52 10.31 -2.03
C SER A 27 10.24 11.11 -2.27
N PRO A 28 10.30 12.46 -2.26
CA PRO A 28 9.13 13.27 -2.63
C PRO A 28 8.64 13.00 -4.05
N ALA A 29 9.56 12.77 -4.99
CA ALA A 29 9.18 12.46 -6.38
C ALA A 29 8.43 11.14 -6.47
N ALA A 30 8.87 10.11 -5.73
CA ALA A 30 8.18 8.83 -5.68
C ALA A 30 6.79 8.97 -5.08
N ARG A 31 6.66 9.74 -4.02
CA ARG A 31 5.36 9.99 -3.37
C ARG A 31 4.41 10.76 -4.29
N THR A 32 4.92 11.71 -5.06
CA THR A 32 4.11 12.46 -6.05
C THR A 32 3.59 11.52 -7.14
N ARG A 33 4.45 10.67 -7.67
CA ARG A 33 4.03 9.66 -8.66
C ARG A 33 3.04 8.68 -8.06
N GLY A 34 3.31 8.23 -6.83
CA GLY A 34 2.43 7.33 -6.10
C GLY A 34 1.04 7.92 -5.87
N ARG A 35 0.98 9.22 -5.57
CA ARG A 35 -0.30 9.91 -5.41
C ARG A 35 -1.13 9.88 -6.69
N ALA A 36 -0.50 10.13 -7.84
CA ALA A 36 -1.20 10.07 -9.12
C ALA A 36 -1.77 8.67 -9.37
N LEU A 37 -0.97 7.64 -9.11
CA LEU A 37 -1.43 6.25 -9.25
C LEU A 37 -2.55 5.92 -8.26
N PHE A 38 -2.45 6.41 -7.04
CA PHE A 38 -3.46 6.19 -6.02
C PHE A 38 -4.81 6.78 -6.43
N LEU A 39 -4.81 8.01 -6.90
CA LEU A 39 -6.04 8.68 -7.33
C LEU A 39 -6.67 7.97 -8.53
N GLU A 40 -5.85 7.41 -9.41
CA GLU A 40 -6.34 6.70 -10.59
C GLU A 40 -6.93 5.32 -10.25
N HIS A 41 -6.28 4.58 -9.33
CA HIS A 41 -6.60 3.16 -9.13
C HIS A 41 -7.23 2.82 -7.79
N CYS A 42 -7.01 3.61 -6.76
CA CYS A 42 -7.31 3.22 -5.39
C CYS A 42 -8.39 4.08 -4.73
N ALA A 43 -8.53 5.32 -5.17
CA ALA A 43 -9.36 6.30 -4.46
C ALA A 43 -10.84 5.97 -4.45
N LEU A 44 -11.34 5.21 -5.43
CA LEU A 44 -12.76 4.84 -5.47
C LEU A 44 -13.18 4.05 -4.23
N CYS A 45 -12.28 3.23 -3.69
CA CYS A 45 -12.56 2.45 -2.48
C CYS A 45 -11.96 3.10 -1.24
N HIS A 46 -10.69 3.52 -1.32
CA HIS A 46 -9.97 4.02 -0.15
C HIS A 46 -10.18 5.50 0.12
N GLY A 47 -10.83 6.24 -0.79
CA GLY A 47 -11.04 7.66 -0.68
C GLY A 47 -9.83 8.47 -1.16
N GLU A 48 -10.06 9.71 -1.55
CA GLU A 48 -8.98 10.58 -2.04
C GLU A 48 -7.94 10.87 -0.96
N ARG A 49 -8.35 10.81 0.32
CA ARG A 49 -7.47 11.01 1.47
C ARG A 49 -6.88 9.69 1.99
N GLY A 50 -7.31 8.55 1.44
CA GLY A 50 -6.86 7.25 1.90
C GLY A 50 -7.48 6.80 3.22
N ASP A 51 -8.58 7.40 3.64
CA ASP A 51 -9.20 7.15 4.93
C ASP A 51 -10.24 6.01 4.92
N GLY A 52 -10.38 5.33 3.79
CA GLY A 52 -11.30 4.22 3.66
C GLY A 52 -12.70 4.61 3.21
N HIS A 53 -12.96 5.89 2.96
CA HIS A 53 -14.28 6.41 2.61
C HIS A 53 -14.40 6.81 1.14
N GLY A 54 -14.03 5.90 0.23
CA GLY A 54 -14.22 6.12 -1.20
C GLY A 54 -15.65 5.89 -1.63
N GLN A 55 -15.97 6.29 -2.86
CA GLN A 55 -17.31 6.14 -3.41
C GLN A 55 -17.78 4.69 -3.44
N ARG A 56 -16.85 3.74 -3.61
CA ARG A 56 -17.17 2.31 -3.64
C ARG A 56 -17.03 1.62 -2.30
N SER A 57 -16.79 2.38 -1.22
CA SER A 57 -16.66 1.76 0.10
C SER A 57 -18.01 1.28 0.65
N GLU A 58 -19.11 1.90 0.26
CA GLU A 58 -20.43 1.47 0.69
C GLU A 58 -20.78 0.14 0.03
N GLY A 59 -21.41 -0.73 0.79
CA GLY A 59 -21.84 -2.03 0.30
C GLY A 59 -20.74 -3.09 0.29
N LEU A 60 -19.50 -2.74 0.66
CA LEU A 60 -18.44 -3.72 0.81
C LEU A 60 -18.61 -4.48 2.12
N THR A 61 -18.39 -5.80 2.07
CA THR A 61 -18.47 -6.64 3.27
C THR A 61 -17.39 -6.26 4.27
N ARG A 62 -16.24 -5.85 3.77
CA ARG A 62 -15.14 -5.34 4.59
C ARG A 62 -14.77 -3.95 4.09
N PRO A 63 -14.76 -2.94 4.99
CA PRO A 63 -14.35 -1.61 4.57
C PRO A 63 -12.89 -1.59 4.16
N PRO A 64 -12.51 -0.74 3.17
CA PRO A 64 -11.11 -0.54 2.83
C PRO A 64 -10.33 -0.04 4.03
N ARG A 65 -9.02 -0.33 4.05
CA ARG A 65 -8.13 0.17 5.09
C ARG A 65 -8.11 1.70 5.11
N ASP A 66 -8.03 2.23 6.31
CA ASP A 66 -7.76 3.63 6.53
C ASP A 66 -6.24 3.83 6.61
N PHE A 67 -5.67 4.31 5.51
CA PHE A 67 -4.22 4.50 5.40
C PHE A 67 -3.71 5.70 6.21
N THR A 68 -4.61 6.50 6.76
CA THR A 68 -4.23 7.60 7.65
C THR A 68 -4.06 7.14 9.09
N SER A 69 -4.46 5.90 9.39
CA SER A 69 -4.39 5.35 10.74
C SER A 69 -2.95 5.03 11.15
N VAL A 70 -2.51 5.59 12.26
CA VAL A 70 -1.20 5.29 12.84
C VAL A 70 -1.13 3.83 13.27
N ASP A 71 -2.21 3.29 13.81
CA ASP A 71 -2.26 1.88 14.23
C ASP A 71 -2.05 0.95 13.04
N TRP A 72 -2.70 1.24 11.91
CA TRP A 72 -2.48 0.46 10.70
C TRP A 72 -1.02 0.55 10.26
N ARG A 73 -0.45 1.76 10.25
CA ARG A 73 0.93 1.96 9.81
C ARG A 73 1.92 1.18 10.68
N ARG A 74 1.65 1.08 11.96
CA ARG A 74 2.50 0.32 12.90
C ARG A 74 2.36 -1.19 12.70
N SER A 75 1.20 -1.64 12.20
CA SER A 75 0.93 -3.06 12.02
C SER A 75 1.36 -3.61 10.67
N THR A 76 1.71 -2.74 9.73
CA THR A 76 2.08 -3.14 8.37
C THR A 76 3.55 -2.86 8.09
N SER A 77 4.02 -3.33 6.93
CA SER A 77 5.38 -3.10 6.47
C SER A 77 5.36 -2.73 4.99
N PRO A 78 6.45 -2.13 4.48
CA PRO A 78 6.53 -1.84 3.04
C PRO A 78 6.32 -3.09 2.18
N ARG A 79 6.84 -4.23 2.59
CA ARG A 79 6.66 -5.47 1.82
C ARG A 79 5.20 -5.92 1.78
N HIS A 80 4.47 -5.75 2.89
CA HIS A 80 3.05 -6.09 2.93
C HIS A 80 2.23 -5.21 2.01
N VAL A 81 2.50 -3.90 2.00
CA VAL A 81 1.78 -2.97 1.11
C VAL A 81 2.08 -3.29 -0.34
N PHE A 82 3.36 -3.50 -0.67
CA PHE A 82 3.76 -3.86 -2.02
C PHE A 82 3.10 -5.17 -2.47
N PHE A 83 3.11 -6.18 -1.60
CA PHE A 83 2.46 -7.45 -1.87
C PHE A 83 0.96 -7.28 -2.17
N ALA A 84 0.26 -6.51 -1.34
CA ALA A 84 -1.18 -6.29 -1.51
C ALA A 84 -1.48 -5.58 -2.83
N ILE A 85 -0.65 -4.62 -3.23
CA ILE A 85 -0.81 -3.94 -4.50
C ILE A 85 -0.65 -4.91 -5.67
N ARG A 86 0.38 -5.76 -5.62
CA ARG A 86 0.69 -6.68 -6.71
C ARG A 86 -0.28 -7.84 -6.81
N GLU A 87 -0.69 -8.39 -5.68
CA GLU A 87 -1.45 -9.64 -5.64
C GLU A 87 -2.91 -9.48 -5.24
N GLY A 88 -3.30 -8.29 -4.76
CA GLY A 88 -4.61 -8.12 -4.15
C GLY A 88 -4.68 -8.82 -2.80
N LEU A 89 -5.85 -8.81 -2.21
CA LEU A 89 -6.09 -9.50 -0.93
C LEU A 89 -7.17 -10.53 -1.14
N LEU A 90 -6.85 -11.80 -0.92
CA LEU A 90 -7.78 -12.91 -1.06
C LEU A 90 -8.97 -12.70 -0.14
N GLY A 91 -10.17 -12.98 -0.67
CA GLY A 91 -11.40 -12.84 0.09
C GLY A 91 -11.87 -11.40 0.26
N THR A 92 -11.23 -10.44 -0.40
CA THR A 92 -11.61 -9.03 -0.37
C THR A 92 -11.80 -8.51 -1.79
N PRO A 93 -12.50 -7.35 -1.95
CA PRO A 93 -12.65 -6.74 -3.27
C PRO A 93 -11.40 -6.04 -3.79
N MET A 94 -10.30 -6.02 -3.07
CA MET A 94 -9.08 -5.37 -3.54
C MET A 94 -8.50 -6.12 -4.75
N PRO A 95 -8.41 -5.47 -5.92
CA PRO A 95 -7.90 -6.13 -7.13
C PRO A 95 -6.39 -6.21 -7.14
N GLN A 96 -5.87 -7.05 -8.05
CA GLN A 96 -4.44 -7.13 -8.34
C GLN A 96 -4.05 -6.01 -9.29
N TRP A 97 -2.88 -5.44 -9.07
CA TRP A 97 -2.31 -4.42 -9.97
C TRP A 97 -0.98 -4.90 -10.55
N LYS A 98 -0.99 -6.11 -11.13
CA LYS A 98 0.22 -6.69 -11.73
C LYS A 98 0.68 -5.96 -12.99
N SER A 99 -0.19 -5.17 -13.60
CA SER A 99 0.16 -4.36 -14.77
C SER A 99 1.04 -3.17 -14.44
N LEU A 100 1.08 -2.76 -13.17
CA LEU A 100 2.01 -1.72 -12.75
C LEU A 100 3.44 -2.25 -12.79
N SER A 101 4.39 -1.40 -13.22
CA SER A 101 5.79 -1.75 -13.10
C SER A 101 6.17 -1.92 -11.63
N GLU A 102 7.24 -2.65 -11.39
CA GLU A 102 7.74 -2.82 -10.03
C GLU A 102 8.07 -1.46 -9.41
N GLN A 103 8.67 -0.56 -10.19
CA GLN A 103 8.98 0.78 -9.71
C GLN A 103 7.72 1.55 -9.34
N ASP A 104 6.67 1.52 -10.18
CA ASP A 104 5.42 2.21 -9.87
C ASP A 104 4.70 1.59 -8.67
N ALA A 105 4.80 0.28 -8.50
CA ALA A 105 4.26 -0.36 -7.30
C ALA A 105 4.98 0.13 -6.03
N TRP A 106 6.30 0.34 -6.09
CA TRP A 106 7.04 0.93 -4.97
C TRP A 106 6.73 2.42 -4.79
N ASN A 107 6.53 3.16 -5.87
CA ASN A 107 6.11 4.56 -5.78
C ASN A 107 4.76 4.67 -5.09
N LEU A 108 3.83 3.80 -5.46
CA LEU A 108 2.51 3.75 -4.82
C LEU A 108 2.63 3.35 -3.35
N THR A 109 3.47 2.37 -3.04
CA THR A 109 3.75 1.96 -1.66
C THR A 109 4.27 3.15 -0.84
N ALA A 110 5.19 3.92 -1.40
CA ALA A 110 5.75 5.10 -0.74
C ALA A 110 4.66 6.11 -0.38
N TYR A 111 3.77 6.37 -1.32
CA TYR A 111 2.67 7.29 -1.08
C TYR A 111 1.71 6.77 -0.01
N VAL A 112 1.27 5.52 -0.14
CA VAL A 112 0.31 4.93 0.80
C VAL A 112 0.85 4.97 2.24
N LEU A 113 2.12 4.59 2.42
CA LEU A 113 2.72 4.63 3.75
C LEU A 113 2.86 6.05 4.29
N SER A 114 2.98 7.05 3.42
CA SER A 114 3.12 8.44 3.85
C SER A 114 1.83 9.04 4.39
N LEU A 115 0.69 8.45 4.07
CA LEU A 115 -0.61 9.02 4.46
C LEU A 115 -0.79 9.05 5.98
N ALA A 116 -0.21 8.11 6.70
CA ALA A 116 -0.29 8.07 8.16
C ALA A 116 0.63 9.08 8.84
N GLU A 117 1.52 9.72 8.09
CA GLU A 117 2.41 10.76 8.63
C GLU A 117 1.74 12.13 8.71
N HIS A 118 0.59 12.28 8.06
CA HIS A 118 -0.15 13.55 8.01
C HIS A 118 -1.30 13.49 9.00
N GLU A 119 -1.21 14.27 10.03
CA GLU A 119 -2.27 14.40 11.02
C GLU A 119 -3.07 15.67 10.81
#